data_fe6158612b07c4022014de8aeaa4bd3e
#
_entry.id   fe6158612b07c4022014de8aeaa4bd3e
#
_cell.length_a   1.000
_cell.length_b   1.000
_cell.length_c   1.000
_cell.angle_alpha   90.00
_cell.angle_beta   90.00
_cell.angle_gamma   90.00
#
_symmetry.space_group_name_H-M   'P 1'
#
loop_
_entity.id
_entity.type
_entity.pdbx_description
1 polymer ?
#
loop_
_entity_poly.entity_id
_entity_poly.type
_entity_poly.pdbx_seq_one_letter_code
_entity_poly.pdbx_strand_id
1 'polypeptide(L)' 'MAYGTALTVLADPTRRQVFERLRDGPRPVNAIAAGLPVSRPAVSQHLKVLKDAGLVEEHSEGARRIYALRREGLAELRE' A
#
# COMPACT_ATOMS: atom_id res chain seq x y z
N MET A 1 -0.23 6.88 17.04
CA MET A 1 0.87 7.15 16.56
C MET A 1 1.14 6.66 15.25
N ALA A 2 1.12 7.52 14.30
CA ALA A 2 1.29 7.16 12.93
C ALA A 2 2.66 6.53 12.67
N TYR A 3 3.70 7.07 13.30
CA TYR A 3 5.05 6.55 13.08
C TYR A 3 5.18 5.09 13.54
N GLY A 4 4.75 4.82 14.77
CA GLY A 4 4.81 3.46 15.29
C GLY A 4 3.91 2.52 14.52
N THR A 5 2.73 2.99 14.12
CA THR A 5 1.81 2.20 13.31
C THR A 5 2.42 1.85 11.96
N ALA A 6 3.07 2.82 11.32
CA ALA A 6 3.69 2.58 10.02
C ALA A 6 4.78 1.53 10.11
N LEU A 7 5.63 1.59 11.13
CA LEU A 7 6.68 0.60 11.30
C LEU A 7 6.10 -0.79 11.51
N THR A 8 5.06 -0.89 12.33
CA THR A 8 4.41 -2.17 12.59
C THR A 8 3.79 -2.73 11.31
N VAL A 9 3.11 -1.88 10.55
CA VAL A 9 2.45 -2.30 9.32
C VAL A 9 3.48 -2.81 8.31
N LEU A 10 4.61 -2.13 8.17
CA LEU A 10 5.62 -2.49 7.19
C LEU A 10 6.55 -3.60 7.67
N ALA A 11 6.37 -4.11 8.88
CA ALA A 11 7.15 -5.24 9.37
C ALA A 11 6.74 -6.55 8.69
N ASP A 12 5.52 -6.64 8.18
CA ASP A 12 5.09 -7.82 7.44
C ASP A 12 5.76 -7.83 6.06
N PRO A 13 6.53 -8.87 5.72
CA PRO A 13 7.29 -8.87 4.46
C PRO A 13 6.42 -8.75 3.21
N THR A 14 5.28 -9.44 3.18
CA THR A 14 4.39 -9.37 2.02
C THR A 14 3.77 -8.00 1.90
N ARG A 15 3.35 -7.43 3.02
CA ARG A 15 2.76 -6.08 3.00
C ARG A 15 3.78 -5.06 2.54
N ARG A 16 5.03 -5.23 2.95
CA ARG A 16 6.09 -4.33 2.49
C ARG A 16 6.28 -4.45 0.98
N GLN A 17 6.21 -5.67 0.43
CA GLN A 17 6.32 -5.84 -1.02
C GLN A 17 5.18 -5.14 -1.74
N VAL A 18 3.97 -5.22 -1.21
CA VAL A 18 2.82 -4.51 -1.79
C VAL A 18 3.08 -3.01 -1.78
N PHE A 19 3.55 -2.51 -0.65
CA PHE A 19 3.86 -1.09 -0.51
C PHE A 19 4.93 -0.66 -1.52
N GLU A 20 5.99 -1.46 -1.67
CA GLU A 20 7.09 -1.13 -2.57
C GLU A 20 6.68 -1.11 -4.02
N ARG A 21 5.64 -1.87 -4.39
CA ARG A 21 5.13 -1.85 -5.76
C ARG A 21 4.59 -0.49 -6.17
N LEU A 22 4.30 0.37 -5.21
CA LEU A 22 3.75 1.69 -5.49
C LEU A 22 4.82 2.77 -5.56
N ARG A 23 6.10 2.41 -5.38
CA ARG A 23 7.18 3.39 -5.40
C ARG A 23 7.34 4.05 -6.76
N ASP A 24 7.02 3.34 -7.83
CA ASP A 24 7.17 3.88 -9.19
C ASP A 24 5.95 4.66 -9.65
N GLY A 25 4.91 4.72 -8.83
CA GLY A 25 3.73 5.49 -9.16
C GLY A 25 2.44 4.73 -8.87
N PRO A 26 1.30 5.38 -9.07
CA PRO A 26 0.00 4.77 -8.81
C PRO A 26 -0.25 3.54 -9.66
N ARG A 27 -0.95 2.53 -9.10
CA ARG A 27 -1.25 1.29 -9.80
C ARG A 27 -2.58 0.72 -9.36
N PRO A 28 -3.28 0.01 -10.26
CA PRO A 28 -4.46 -0.75 -9.86
C PRO A 28 -4.07 -2.05 -9.17
N VAL A 29 -5.02 -2.65 -8.45
CA VAL A 29 -4.77 -3.88 -7.70
C VAL A 29 -4.15 -4.97 -8.57
N ASN A 30 -4.65 -5.15 -9.79
CA ASN A 30 -4.13 -6.19 -10.67
C ASN A 30 -2.64 -6.04 -10.92
N ALA A 31 -2.19 -4.81 -11.15
CA ALA A 31 -0.78 -4.55 -11.42
C ALA A 31 0.06 -4.76 -10.17
N ILE A 32 -0.49 -4.40 -9.01
CA ILE A 32 0.22 -4.61 -7.74
C ILE A 32 0.38 -6.10 -7.48
N ALA A 33 -0.67 -6.88 -7.73
CA ALA A 33 -0.64 -8.31 -7.44
C ALA A 33 0.21 -9.10 -8.42
N ALA A 34 0.47 -8.57 -9.60
CA ALA A 34 1.21 -9.29 -10.63
C ALA A 34 2.59 -9.67 -10.12
N GLY A 35 2.92 -10.95 -10.19
CA GLY A 35 4.23 -11.43 -9.77
C GLY A 35 4.40 -11.64 -8.28
N LEU A 36 3.40 -11.31 -7.47
CA LEU A 36 3.47 -11.60 -6.04
C LEU A 36 2.89 -12.98 -5.79
N PRO A 37 3.48 -13.76 -4.86
CA PRO A 37 3.01 -15.12 -4.57
C PRO A 37 1.83 -15.13 -3.62
N VAL A 38 0.86 -14.24 -3.83
CA VAL A 38 -0.33 -14.15 -3.01
C VAL A 38 -1.51 -13.81 -3.90
N SER A 39 -2.71 -14.10 -3.42
CA SER A 39 -3.92 -13.87 -4.20
C SER A 39 -4.29 -12.39 -4.24
N ARG A 40 -5.12 -12.02 -5.23
CA ARG A 40 -5.66 -10.66 -5.30
C ARG A 40 -6.41 -10.25 -4.04
N PRO A 41 -7.28 -11.11 -3.49
CA PRO A 41 -7.93 -10.73 -2.23
C PRO A 41 -6.94 -10.46 -1.10
N ALA A 42 -5.83 -11.22 -1.04
CA ALA A 42 -4.82 -10.97 -0.03
C ALA A 42 -4.15 -9.62 -0.24
N VAL A 43 -3.85 -9.28 -1.50
CA VAL A 43 -3.26 -7.98 -1.82
C VAL A 43 -4.23 -6.86 -1.42
N SER A 44 -5.52 -7.03 -1.69
CA SER A 44 -6.52 -6.04 -1.30
C SER A 44 -6.56 -5.85 0.20
N GLN A 45 -6.42 -6.92 0.99
CA GLN A 45 -6.38 -6.82 2.44
C GLN A 45 -5.14 -6.06 2.90
N HIS A 46 -3.99 -6.34 2.30
CA HIS A 46 -2.77 -5.61 2.63
C HIS A 46 -2.91 -4.13 2.31
N LEU A 47 -3.52 -3.81 1.17
CA LEU A 47 -3.73 -2.41 0.78
C LEU A 47 -4.67 -1.71 1.76
N LYS A 48 -5.69 -2.41 2.26
CA LYS A 48 -6.59 -1.82 3.24
C LYS A 48 -5.84 -1.47 4.51
N VAL A 49 -4.98 -2.35 4.99
CA VAL A 49 -4.19 -2.09 6.18
C VAL A 49 -3.26 -0.90 5.96
N LEU A 50 -2.61 -0.84 4.79
CA LEU A 50 -1.73 0.28 4.45
C LEU A 50 -2.50 1.59 4.39
N LYS A 51 -3.70 1.56 3.81
CA LYS A 51 -4.54 2.74 3.71
C LYS A 51 -4.99 3.22 5.09
N ASP A 52 -5.42 2.29 5.94
CA ASP A 52 -5.86 2.64 7.29
C ASP A 52 -4.72 3.21 8.12
N ALA A 53 -3.49 2.83 7.80
CA ALA A 53 -2.31 3.37 8.49
C ALA A 53 -1.83 4.69 7.88
N GLY A 54 -2.48 5.17 6.83
CA GLY A 54 -2.12 6.44 6.23
C GLY A 54 -0.92 6.39 5.30
N LEU A 55 -0.53 5.19 4.85
CA LEU A 55 0.63 5.05 3.98
C LEU A 55 0.29 5.02 2.51
N VAL A 56 -0.94 4.67 2.16
CA VAL A 56 -1.40 4.69 0.78
C VAL A 56 -2.76 5.35 0.71
N GLU A 57 -3.11 5.80 -0.47
CA GLU A 57 -4.44 6.35 -0.73
C GLU A 57 -5.03 5.65 -1.92
N GLU A 58 -6.33 5.75 -2.05
CA GLU A 58 -7.11 5.04 -3.06
C GLU A 58 -7.98 6.03 -3.80
N HIS A 59 -8.00 5.94 -5.12
CA HIS A 59 -8.95 6.73 -5.93
C HIS A 59 -9.62 5.86 -6.94
N SER A 60 -10.80 6.27 -7.37
CA SER A 60 -11.50 5.60 -8.45
C SER A 60 -11.18 6.26 -9.77
N GLU A 61 -10.94 5.44 -10.80
CA GLU A 61 -10.76 5.92 -12.15
C GLU A 61 -11.68 5.06 -13.02
N GLY A 62 -12.85 5.56 -13.34
CA GLY A 62 -13.84 4.76 -14.02
C GLY A 62 -14.23 3.61 -13.11
N ALA A 63 -14.14 2.38 -13.61
CA ALA A 63 -14.47 1.19 -12.84
C ALA A 63 -13.28 0.64 -12.06
N ARG A 64 -12.15 1.30 -12.12
CA ARG A 64 -10.92 0.79 -11.50
C ARG A 64 -10.59 1.54 -10.23
N ARG A 65 -9.96 0.82 -9.30
CA ARG A 65 -9.41 1.43 -8.09
C ARG A 65 -7.92 1.52 -8.23
N ILE A 66 -7.38 2.73 -8.04
CA ILE A 66 -5.96 3.01 -8.18
C ILE A 66 -5.41 3.34 -6.81
N TYR A 67 -4.28 2.73 -6.46
CA TYR A 67 -3.62 2.97 -5.19
C TYR A 67 -2.32 3.70 -5.41
N ALA A 68 -1.97 4.59 -4.49
CA ALA A 68 -0.75 5.40 -4.57
C ALA A 68 -0.18 5.60 -3.18
N LEU A 69 1.12 5.84 -3.12
CA LEU A 69 1.75 6.18 -1.85
C LEU A 69 1.24 7.53 -1.36
N ARG A 70 1.11 7.64 -0.07
CA ARG A 70 0.68 8.87 0.56
C ARG A 70 1.88 9.55 1.18
N ARG A 71 2.20 10.76 0.69
CA ARG A 71 3.44 11.43 1.08
C ARG A 71 3.50 11.77 2.55
N GLU A 72 2.38 12.11 3.15
CA GLU A 72 2.36 12.44 4.58
C GLU A 72 2.80 11.26 5.43
N GLY A 73 2.34 10.05 5.08
CA GLY A 73 2.74 8.86 5.80
C GLY A 73 4.22 8.60 5.68
N LEU A 74 4.77 8.82 4.48
CA LEU A 74 6.19 8.62 4.24
C LEU A 74 7.04 9.65 4.98
N ALA A 75 6.55 10.88 5.07
CA ALA A 75 7.26 11.91 5.80
C ALA A 75 7.43 11.53 7.26
N GLU A 76 6.41 10.91 7.84
CA GLU A 76 6.48 10.46 9.23
C GLU A 76 7.51 9.38 9.43
N LEU A 77 7.71 8.53 8.43
CA LEU A 77 8.71 7.47 8.51
C LEU A 77 10.13 8.02 8.55
N ARG A 78 10.32 9.21 8.00
CA ARG A 78 11.65 9.81 7.99
C ARG A 78 12.03 10.43 9.32
N GLU A 79 11.02 10.74 10.11
CA GLU A 79 11.30 11.31 11.43
C GLU A 79 11.84 10.25 12.34
#